data_33841a9b14d2b47ec9d312cdf3590f36
#
_entry.id   33841a9b14d2b47ec9d312cdf3590f36
#
_cell.length_a   1.000
_cell.length_b   1.000
_cell.length_c   1.000
_cell.angle_alpha   90.00
_cell.angle_beta   90.00
_cell.angle_gamma   90.00
#
_symmetry.space_group_name_H-M   'P 1'
#
loop_
_entity.id
_entity.type
_entity.pdbx_description
1 polymer ?
#
loop_
_entity_poly.entity_id
_entity_poly.type
_entity_poly.pdbx_seq_one_letter_code
_entity_poly.pdbx_strand_id
1 'polypeptide(L)'
;MRIWGLLLVALSQTLVVSPALGADADSATTQERLELGRRMYMEGILPSGEVMTATMAGDIPVTGEQLICGACHRRSGLGSSEGQEVVPAITGELLYKPLRLPTSKPPLSPEQRPAYTDASLKAAIREGVGAGGEPLGALMPRYAMTDEELQILLDYLKSLPTYTAPGVTDQEIHFATVVSDGVSPATRKAMEDVLRTFFVQKNTETRNESQRAAHAPWHKEWMFKPYRKWVLHVWELRGAQQSWSDQLRAYYREQPVFAVLNGVVAGSWAPVHDFCEAKRVPCLFPTTDLPVVNEADFYSLYLSRGMTLEASAIEHHLASDRSATQPIVQVLRADDARSAAAAQALQSLGGGVEGRAENIVLETDQPADDAFWKRLIDAADGKTLILWLSAAELESFWTVVSASKRPQRIYLSTKLFNSDNYSGIPVALREQLYFVHPYELPDKLTRLLARSTGWFRAKRIYAPDEREVQANAYFSLKMAGGSLKHIRGFFNREYFIERIEHMVDLSLIHISEPTRQESRSRMPSSACKGGGGGGGGG
;
A
#
# COMPACT_ATOMS: atom_id res chain seq x y z
N MET A 1 -53.88 61.41 38.00
CA MET A 1 -54.00 61.91 36.61
C MET A 1 -52.63 61.96 35.97
N ARG A 2 -52.24 60.98 35.20
CA ARG A 2 -51.16 61.00 34.22
C ARG A 2 -51.42 59.87 33.24
N ILE A 3 -51.68 60.27 32.01
CA ILE A 3 -51.98 59.46 30.82
C ILE A 3 -50.65 59.00 30.24
N TRP A 4 -50.51 57.70 30.00
CA TRP A 4 -49.36 57.13 29.26
C TRP A 4 -49.86 56.67 27.89
N GLY A 5 -49.33 57.30 26.84
CA GLY A 5 -49.57 56.91 25.46
C GLY A 5 -48.70 55.74 25.05
N LEU A 6 -49.29 54.69 24.50
CA LEU A 6 -48.60 53.59 23.86
C LEU A 6 -48.21 53.97 22.42
N LEU A 7 -46.89 53.98 22.15
CA LEU A 7 -46.33 54.06 20.79
C LEU A 7 -46.15 52.61 20.27
N LEU A 8 -46.94 52.25 19.26
CA LEU A 8 -46.74 51.02 18.47
C LEU A 8 -45.65 51.27 17.44
N VAL A 9 -44.48 50.62 17.59
CA VAL A 9 -43.42 50.56 16.57
C VAL A 9 -43.66 49.29 15.74
N ALA A 10 -44.10 49.47 14.50
CA ALA A 10 -44.17 48.38 13.53
C ALA A 10 -42.76 48.05 13.00
N LEU A 11 -42.20 46.87 13.40
CA LEU A 11 -41.01 46.33 12.79
C LEU A 11 -41.38 45.63 11.46
N SER A 12 -41.04 46.25 10.35
CA SER A 12 -41.01 45.59 9.03
C SER A 12 -39.81 44.66 8.93
N GLN A 13 -40.00 43.35 9.04
CA GLN A 13 -38.99 42.36 8.71
C GLN A 13 -38.87 42.22 7.20
N THR A 14 -37.84 42.80 6.61
CA THR A 14 -37.41 42.47 5.25
C THR A 14 -36.76 41.08 5.27
N LEU A 15 -37.42 40.08 4.69
CA LEU A 15 -36.83 38.78 4.36
C LEU A 15 -35.71 39.00 3.34
N VAL A 16 -34.48 38.90 3.78
CA VAL A 16 -33.33 38.72 2.88
C VAL A 16 -33.32 37.24 2.48
N VAL A 17 -33.83 36.97 1.31
CA VAL A 17 -33.67 35.65 0.66
C VAL A 17 -32.21 35.52 0.24
N SER A 18 -31.40 34.76 0.98
CA SER A 18 -30.05 34.41 0.57
C SER A 18 -30.07 33.43 -0.61
N PRO A 19 -29.30 33.66 -1.69
CA PRO A 19 -29.20 32.74 -2.80
C PRO A 19 -28.12 31.65 -2.51
N ALA A 20 -28.29 30.87 -1.44
CA ALA A 20 -27.34 29.81 -1.07
C ALA A 20 -27.76 28.39 -1.52
N LEU A 21 -28.98 28.24 -2.01
CA LEU A 21 -29.52 26.90 -2.36
C LEU A 21 -29.17 26.43 -3.78
N GLY A 22 -28.65 27.30 -4.66
CA GLY A 22 -28.29 26.91 -6.02
C GLY A 22 -26.88 26.34 -6.15
N ALA A 23 -25.92 26.83 -5.34
CA ALA A 23 -24.54 26.41 -5.43
C ALA A 23 -24.29 24.98 -4.86
N ASP A 24 -25.07 24.56 -3.87
CA ASP A 24 -24.95 23.23 -3.27
C ASP A 24 -25.58 22.13 -4.15
N ALA A 25 -26.65 22.45 -4.89
CA ALA A 25 -27.30 21.51 -5.81
C ALA A 25 -26.43 21.24 -7.05
N ASP A 26 -25.82 22.29 -7.63
CA ASP A 26 -24.94 22.15 -8.78
C ASP A 26 -23.63 21.42 -8.42
N SER A 27 -23.13 21.61 -7.22
CA SER A 27 -21.95 20.88 -6.73
C SER A 27 -22.24 19.40 -6.48
N ALA A 28 -23.40 19.06 -5.95
CA ALA A 28 -23.84 17.68 -5.71
C ALA A 28 -24.01 16.91 -7.04
N THR A 29 -24.65 17.52 -8.04
CA THR A 29 -24.82 16.93 -9.38
C THR A 29 -23.48 16.74 -10.10
N THR A 30 -22.55 17.66 -9.94
CA THR A 30 -21.20 17.55 -10.50
C THR A 30 -20.42 16.41 -9.83
N GLN A 31 -20.50 16.29 -8.51
CA GLN A 31 -19.82 15.23 -7.77
C GLN A 31 -20.36 13.84 -8.12
N GLU A 32 -21.68 13.70 -8.24
CA GLU A 32 -22.33 12.46 -8.66
C GLU A 32 -21.90 12.07 -10.08
N ARG A 33 -21.85 13.02 -10.99
CA ARG A 33 -21.41 12.81 -12.39
C ARG A 33 -19.94 12.36 -12.46
N LEU A 34 -19.06 12.94 -11.65
CA LEU A 34 -17.65 12.51 -11.55
C LEU A 34 -17.53 11.10 -10.96
N GLU A 35 -18.39 10.73 -10.01
CA GLU A 35 -18.40 9.38 -9.45
C GLU A 35 -18.87 8.33 -10.47
N LEU A 36 -19.88 8.64 -11.29
CA LEU A 36 -20.27 7.78 -12.41
C LEU A 36 -19.10 7.59 -13.39
N GLY A 37 -18.41 8.67 -13.76
CA GLY A 37 -17.22 8.60 -14.60
C GLY A 37 -16.08 7.79 -13.97
N ARG A 38 -15.88 7.91 -12.66
CA ARG A 38 -14.93 7.10 -11.92
C ARG A 38 -15.26 5.60 -12.00
N ARG A 39 -16.53 5.24 -11.83
CA ARG A 39 -16.98 3.85 -11.95
C ARG A 39 -16.79 3.30 -13.36
N MET A 40 -17.07 4.07 -14.38
CA MET A 40 -16.77 3.69 -15.76
C MET A 40 -15.27 3.43 -15.94
N TYR A 41 -14.44 4.33 -15.44
CA TYR A 41 -12.99 4.28 -15.59
C TYR A 41 -12.34 3.15 -14.80
N MET A 42 -12.75 2.96 -13.54
CA MET A 42 -12.11 2.06 -12.57
C MET A 42 -12.76 0.68 -12.46
N GLU A 43 -14.05 0.56 -12.84
CA GLU A 43 -14.84 -0.66 -12.62
C GLU A 43 -15.44 -1.19 -13.92
N GLY A 44 -15.41 -0.41 -15.01
CA GLY A 44 -16.01 -0.81 -16.27
C GLY A 44 -17.54 -0.85 -16.25
N ILE A 45 -18.17 -0.05 -15.38
CA ILE A 45 -19.63 -0.04 -15.17
C ILE A 45 -20.21 1.26 -15.69
N LEU A 46 -21.20 1.16 -16.59
CA LEU A 46 -21.96 2.29 -17.14
C LEU A 46 -22.84 2.96 -16.08
N PRO A 47 -23.30 4.20 -16.31
CA PRO A 47 -24.28 4.87 -15.44
C PRO A 47 -25.56 4.07 -15.22
N SER A 48 -25.97 3.26 -16.20
CA SER A 48 -27.10 2.33 -16.11
C SER A 48 -26.90 1.19 -15.09
N GLY A 49 -25.67 0.93 -14.67
CA GLY A 49 -25.27 -0.25 -13.87
C GLY A 49 -24.85 -1.46 -14.71
N GLU A 50 -24.95 -1.39 -16.02
CA GLU A 50 -24.49 -2.43 -16.93
C GLU A 50 -22.97 -2.39 -17.10
N VAL A 51 -22.36 -3.56 -17.41
CA VAL A 51 -20.94 -3.65 -17.75
C VAL A 51 -20.70 -3.06 -19.14
N MET A 52 -19.64 -2.27 -19.28
CA MET A 52 -19.21 -1.73 -20.56
C MET A 52 -18.94 -2.87 -21.56
N THR A 53 -19.14 -2.57 -22.85
CA THR A 53 -18.78 -3.48 -23.94
C THR A 53 -17.78 -2.82 -24.87
N ALA A 54 -16.81 -3.61 -25.34
CA ALA A 54 -15.80 -3.13 -26.26
C ALA A 54 -15.26 -4.25 -27.15
N THR A 55 -14.58 -3.86 -28.22
CA THR A 55 -13.83 -4.76 -29.10
C THR A 55 -12.39 -4.29 -29.25
N MET A 56 -11.45 -5.19 -29.41
CA MET A 56 -10.08 -4.88 -29.88
C MET A 56 -10.04 -4.82 -31.40
N ALA A 57 -8.90 -4.40 -31.94
CA ALA A 57 -8.64 -4.42 -33.37
C ALA A 57 -8.89 -5.84 -33.93
N GLY A 58 -9.68 -5.93 -35.04
CA GLY A 58 -10.13 -7.22 -35.60
C GLY A 58 -11.44 -7.73 -35.01
N ASP A 59 -12.25 -6.85 -34.40
CA ASP A 59 -13.59 -7.11 -33.83
C ASP A 59 -13.62 -8.22 -32.77
N ILE A 60 -12.51 -8.38 -32.03
CA ILE A 60 -12.40 -9.34 -30.95
C ILE A 60 -13.09 -8.77 -29.71
N PRO A 61 -14.17 -9.41 -29.18
CA PRO A 61 -14.82 -8.96 -27.96
C PRO A 61 -13.87 -8.92 -26.77
N VAL A 62 -13.97 -7.89 -25.95
CA VAL A 62 -13.19 -7.70 -24.73
C VAL A 62 -14.08 -7.95 -23.52
N THR A 63 -13.56 -8.66 -22.53
CA THR A 63 -14.26 -9.01 -21.29
C THR A 63 -13.40 -8.79 -20.06
N GLY A 64 -14.04 -8.69 -18.89
CA GLY A 64 -13.35 -8.59 -17.62
C GLY A 64 -12.47 -7.36 -17.48
N GLU A 65 -11.28 -7.53 -16.94
CA GLU A 65 -10.35 -6.43 -16.62
C GLU A 65 -9.89 -5.64 -17.86
N GLN A 66 -9.93 -6.23 -19.05
CA GLN A 66 -9.56 -5.56 -20.30
C GLN A 66 -10.54 -4.42 -20.68
N LEU A 67 -11.73 -4.40 -20.08
CA LEU A 67 -12.70 -3.31 -20.24
C LEU A 67 -12.42 -2.11 -19.33
N ILE A 68 -11.55 -2.26 -18.34
CA ILE A 68 -11.29 -1.26 -17.32
C ILE A 68 -10.18 -0.31 -17.80
N CYS A 69 -10.51 0.95 -18.04
CA CYS A 69 -9.52 1.95 -18.47
C CYS A 69 -8.36 2.06 -17.47
N GLY A 70 -8.67 2.05 -16.18
CA GLY A 70 -7.70 2.11 -15.09
C GLY A 70 -6.75 0.91 -15.03
N ALA A 71 -7.09 -0.24 -15.62
CA ALA A 71 -6.18 -1.39 -15.68
C ALA A 71 -4.90 -1.08 -16.46
N CYS A 72 -5.03 -0.39 -17.58
CA CYS A 72 -3.91 0.01 -18.44
C CYS A 72 -3.41 1.41 -18.12
N HIS A 73 -4.31 2.41 -18.06
CA HIS A 73 -3.97 3.82 -17.84
C HIS A 73 -3.70 4.17 -16.39
N ARG A 74 -3.89 3.21 -15.47
CA ARG A 74 -3.73 3.33 -14.03
C ARG A 74 -4.72 4.30 -13.38
N ARG A 75 -4.83 4.26 -12.06
CA ARG A 75 -5.74 5.13 -11.28
C ARG A 75 -5.41 6.61 -11.44
N SER A 76 -4.12 6.93 -11.56
CA SER A 76 -3.64 8.29 -11.78
C SER A 76 -3.97 8.85 -13.17
N GLY A 77 -4.28 8.01 -14.14
CA GLY A 77 -4.40 8.40 -15.54
C GLY A 77 -3.06 8.78 -16.19
N LEU A 78 -1.93 8.54 -15.53
CA LEU A 78 -0.59 8.88 -16.04
C LEU A 78 0.05 7.75 -16.85
N GLY A 79 -0.67 6.65 -17.01
CA GLY A 79 -0.25 5.53 -17.85
C GLY A 79 0.82 4.65 -17.24
N SER A 80 1.29 3.72 -18.04
CA SER A 80 2.33 2.75 -17.65
C SER A 80 3.24 2.42 -18.83
N SER A 81 4.31 1.68 -18.55
CA SER A 81 5.17 1.12 -19.60
C SER A 81 5.63 -0.26 -19.19
N GLU A 82 5.43 -1.26 -20.05
CA GLU A 82 5.87 -2.62 -19.85
C GLU A 82 6.67 -3.09 -21.08
N GLY A 83 7.96 -3.32 -20.89
CA GLY A 83 8.85 -3.64 -22.01
C GLY A 83 8.92 -2.50 -23.04
N GLN A 84 8.44 -2.78 -24.25
CA GLN A 84 8.38 -1.80 -25.35
C GLN A 84 7.01 -1.14 -25.48
N GLU A 85 6.01 -1.65 -24.79
CA GLU A 85 4.65 -1.11 -24.83
C GLU A 85 4.52 0.08 -23.88
N VAL A 86 3.94 1.16 -24.37
CA VAL A 86 3.70 2.40 -23.62
C VAL A 86 2.22 2.69 -23.64
N VAL A 87 1.60 2.66 -22.46
CA VAL A 87 0.24 3.15 -22.25
C VAL A 87 0.33 4.65 -21.94
N PRO A 88 -0.23 5.52 -22.80
CA PRO A 88 -0.06 6.96 -22.64
C PRO A 88 -0.84 7.51 -21.44
N ALA A 89 -0.41 8.68 -20.95
CA ALA A 89 -1.16 9.46 -19.98
C ALA A 89 -2.43 10.03 -20.62
N ILE A 90 -3.55 9.95 -19.90
CA ILE A 90 -4.88 10.39 -20.35
C ILE A 90 -5.57 11.36 -19.38
N THR A 91 -4.79 12.06 -18.56
CA THR A 91 -5.35 13.15 -17.75
C THR A 91 -5.77 14.33 -18.63
N GLY A 92 -6.82 15.06 -18.22
CA GLY A 92 -7.35 16.17 -19.02
C GLY A 92 -6.29 17.19 -19.41
N GLU A 93 -5.42 17.59 -18.47
CA GLU A 93 -4.36 18.53 -18.79
C GLU A 93 -3.43 18.06 -19.93
N LEU A 94 -3.13 16.76 -20.00
CA LEU A 94 -2.25 16.20 -21.02
C LEU A 94 -2.99 15.88 -22.32
N LEU A 95 -4.26 15.52 -22.26
CA LEU A 95 -5.06 15.25 -23.45
C LEU A 95 -5.35 16.52 -24.24
N TYR A 96 -5.74 17.61 -23.59
CA TYR A 96 -6.15 18.88 -24.23
C TYR A 96 -4.97 19.81 -24.54
N LYS A 97 -3.73 19.34 -24.43
CA LYS A 97 -2.51 20.04 -24.87
C LYS A 97 -1.79 19.19 -25.92
N PRO A 98 -1.04 19.82 -26.86
CA PRO A 98 -0.17 19.08 -27.75
C PRO A 98 0.89 18.32 -26.94
N LEU A 99 1.04 17.02 -27.19
CA LEU A 99 2.03 16.19 -26.52
C LEU A 99 3.35 16.23 -27.28
N ARG A 100 4.41 16.66 -26.60
CA ARG A 100 5.80 16.52 -27.07
C ARG A 100 6.42 15.31 -26.39
N LEU A 101 6.68 14.26 -27.16
CA LEU A 101 7.39 13.11 -26.66
C LEU A 101 8.91 13.39 -26.65
N PRO A 102 9.59 13.28 -25.51
CA PRO A 102 11.04 13.40 -25.48
C PRO A 102 11.65 12.24 -26.26
N THR A 103 12.38 12.54 -27.31
CA THR A 103 13.12 11.52 -28.07
C THR A 103 14.42 11.16 -27.35
N SER A 104 14.76 9.87 -27.36
CA SER A 104 15.98 9.38 -26.72
C SER A 104 17.25 9.66 -27.54
N LYS A 105 17.12 10.18 -28.76
CA LYS A 105 18.26 10.42 -29.68
C LYS A 105 18.14 11.80 -30.37
N PRO A 106 18.99 12.78 -30.05
CA PRO A 106 19.14 13.98 -30.88
C PRO A 106 19.68 13.60 -32.27
N PRO A 107 19.28 14.26 -33.34
CA PRO A 107 18.51 15.50 -33.48
C PRO A 107 17.06 15.29 -33.95
N LEU A 108 16.44 14.17 -33.61
CA LEU A 108 15.07 13.87 -34.06
C LEU A 108 14.10 14.89 -33.48
N SER A 109 13.27 15.47 -34.34
CA SER A 109 12.12 16.28 -33.88
C SER A 109 11.22 15.42 -32.99
N PRO A 110 10.84 15.89 -31.82
CA PRO A 110 9.93 15.13 -30.97
C PRO A 110 8.63 14.87 -31.73
N GLU A 111 8.15 13.63 -31.72
CA GLU A 111 6.81 13.33 -32.17
C GLU A 111 5.82 14.19 -31.37
N GLN A 112 4.93 14.87 -32.08
CA GLN A 112 3.92 15.71 -31.47
C GLN A 112 2.56 15.12 -31.79
N ARG A 113 1.81 14.85 -30.74
CA ARG A 113 0.38 14.59 -30.89
C ARG A 113 -0.35 15.93 -30.76
N PRO A 114 -1.29 16.27 -31.68
CA PRO A 114 -2.16 17.41 -31.51
C PRO A 114 -2.97 17.32 -30.23
N ALA A 115 -3.47 18.45 -29.74
CA ALA A 115 -4.43 18.45 -28.64
C ALA A 115 -5.72 17.72 -29.05
N TYR A 116 -6.30 16.95 -28.15
CA TYR A 116 -7.65 16.45 -28.35
C TYR A 116 -8.68 17.57 -28.17
N THR A 117 -9.78 17.45 -28.87
CA THR A 117 -11.07 18.08 -28.57
C THR A 117 -11.99 17.01 -27.97
N ASP A 118 -13.11 17.41 -27.39
CA ASP A 118 -14.10 16.44 -26.91
C ASP A 118 -14.54 15.50 -28.04
N ALA A 119 -14.77 16.04 -29.24
CA ALA A 119 -15.17 15.24 -30.40
C ALA A 119 -14.09 14.24 -30.83
N SER A 120 -12.84 14.66 -30.95
CA SER A 120 -11.75 13.73 -31.34
C SER A 120 -11.43 12.73 -30.24
N LEU A 121 -11.62 13.07 -28.96
CA LEU A 121 -11.45 12.13 -27.86
C LEU A 121 -12.55 11.08 -27.81
N LYS A 122 -13.80 11.46 -28.10
CA LYS A 122 -14.91 10.50 -28.30
C LYS A 122 -14.62 9.53 -29.45
N ALA A 123 -14.12 10.04 -30.59
CA ALA A 123 -13.70 9.19 -31.70
C ALA A 123 -12.54 8.25 -31.32
N ALA A 124 -11.58 8.74 -30.54
CA ALA A 124 -10.46 7.91 -30.06
C ALA A 124 -10.95 6.73 -29.20
N ILE A 125 -11.91 6.95 -28.32
CA ILE A 125 -12.46 5.91 -27.43
C ILE A 125 -13.38 4.95 -28.20
N ARG A 126 -14.22 5.46 -29.12
CA ARG A 126 -15.22 4.67 -29.84
C ARG A 126 -14.64 3.99 -31.08
N GLU A 127 -13.82 4.67 -31.84
CA GLU A 127 -13.36 4.25 -33.17
C GLU A 127 -11.85 3.90 -33.19
N GLY A 128 -11.11 4.32 -32.15
CA GLY A 128 -9.66 4.12 -32.06
C GLY A 128 -8.88 5.01 -33.01
N VAL A 129 -9.34 6.24 -33.25
CA VAL A 129 -8.66 7.23 -34.11
C VAL A 129 -8.07 8.33 -33.24
N GLY A 130 -6.75 8.49 -33.28
CA GLY A 130 -6.03 9.49 -32.50
C GLY A 130 -6.31 10.93 -32.94
N ALA A 131 -5.82 11.92 -32.15
CA ALA A 131 -6.08 13.34 -32.41
C ALA A 131 -5.54 13.85 -33.74
N GLY A 132 -4.54 13.20 -34.32
CA GLY A 132 -3.97 13.49 -35.63
C GLY A 132 -4.57 12.68 -36.78
N GLY A 133 -5.56 11.83 -36.50
CA GLY A 133 -6.16 10.93 -37.48
C GLY A 133 -5.47 9.57 -37.60
N GLU A 134 -4.40 9.33 -36.85
CA GLU A 134 -3.69 8.05 -36.80
C GLU A 134 -4.50 6.98 -36.04
N PRO A 135 -4.40 5.69 -36.42
CA PRO A 135 -5.02 4.62 -35.65
C PRO A 135 -4.32 4.45 -34.29
N LEU A 136 -5.10 4.28 -33.23
CA LEU A 136 -4.56 3.92 -31.92
C LEU A 136 -4.06 2.48 -31.91
N GLY A 137 -3.18 2.17 -30.95
CA GLY A 137 -2.61 0.84 -30.76
C GLY A 137 -3.67 -0.26 -30.70
N ALA A 138 -3.33 -1.44 -31.20
CA ALA A 138 -4.25 -2.58 -31.29
C ALA A 138 -4.79 -3.03 -29.92
N LEU A 139 -4.04 -2.78 -28.85
CA LEU A 139 -4.42 -3.14 -27.48
C LEU A 139 -5.42 -2.18 -26.84
N MET A 140 -5.61 -0.96 -27.40
CA MET A 140 -6.62 -0.03 -26.91
C MET A 140 -8.01 -0.49 -27.38
N PRO A 141 -8.94 -0.83 -26.47
CA PRO A 141 -10.28 -1.25 -26.84
C PRO A 141 -11.10 -0.13 -27.49
N ARG A 142 -12.09 -0.52 -28.29
CA ARG A 142 -13.09 0.35 -28.93
C ARG A 142 -14.42 0.16 -28.18
N TYR A 143 -14.86 1.17 -27.46
CA TYR A 143 -16.01 1.07 -26.55
C TYR A 143 -17.32 1.43 -27.22
N ALA A 144 -18.32 0.57 -27.05
CA ALA A 144 -19.69 0.84 -27.49
C ALA A 144 -20.42 1.67 -26.42
N MET A 145 -20.24 3.00 -26.47
CA MET A 145 -20.84 3.95 -25.54
C MET A 145 -21.63 5.02 -26.29
N THR A 146 -22.68 5.50 -25.66
CA THR A 146 -23.47 6.67 -26.13
C THR A 146 -22.66 7.96 -25.97
N ASP A 147 -23.12 9.05 -26.59
CA ASP A 147 -22.45 10.35 -26.46
C ASP A 147 -22.53 10.92 -25.04
N GLU A 148 -23.59 10.60 -24.30
CA GLU A 148 -23.76 11.02 -22.92
C GLU A 148 -22.80 10.27 -21.97
N GLU A 149 -22.73 8.97 -22.11
CA GLU A 149 -21.77 8.13 -21.35
C GLU A 149 -20.33 8.57 -21.62
N LEU A 150 -19.96 8.79 -22.88
CA LEU A 150 -18.65 9.34 -23.22
C LEU A 150 -18.43 10.72 -22.58
N GLN A 151 -19.44 11.58 -22.53
CA GLN A 151 -19.27 12.88 -21.90
C GLN A 151 -19.05 12.77 -20.38
N ILE A 152 -19.73 11.84 -19.71
CA ILE A 152 -19.51 11.56 -18.29
C ILE A 152 -18.08 11.06 -18.07
N LEU A 153 -17.59 10.15 -18.90
CA LEU A 153 -16.21 9.67 -18.84
C LEU A 153 -15.19 10.79 -19.11
N LEU A 154 -15.44 11.64 -20.11
CA LEU A 154 -14.57 12.78 -20.42
C LEU A 154 -14.48 13.78 -19.27
N ASP A 155 -15.60 14.06 -18.61
CA ASP A 155 -15.64 14.96 -17.46
C ASP A 155 -14.78 14.39 -16.31
N TYR A 156 -14.83 13.08 -16.08
CA TYR A 156 -13.93 12.41 -15.14
C TYR A 156 -12.46 12.50 -15.56
N LEU A 157 -12.13 12.21 -16.82
CA LEU A 157 -10.75 12.34 -17.33
C LEU A 157 -10.21 13.77 -17.18
N LYS A 158 -11.06 14.78 -17.38
CA LYS A 158 -10.71 16.19 -17.14
C LYS A 158 -10.45 16.49 -15.65
N SER A 159 -11.09 15.75 -14.75
CA SER A 159 -10.91 15.90 -13.30
C SER A 159 -9.66 15.19 -12.76
N LEU A 160 -9.06 14.28 -13.53
CA LEU A 160 -7.85 13.57 -13.10
C LEU A 160 -6.68 14.55 -12.88
N PRO A 161 -6.13 14.59 -11.66
CA PRO A 161 -5.19 15.63 -11.27
C PRO A 161 -3.80 15.41 -11.88
N THR A 162 -3.25 16.46 -12.47
CA THR A 162 -1.84 16.55 -12.85
C THR A 162 -1.04 17.47 -11.93
N TYR A 163 -1.70 18.02 -10.91
CA TYR A 163 -1.07 18.96 -9.97
C TYR A 163 -0.01 18.27 -9.10
N THR A 164 0.94 19.08 -8.66
CA THR A 164 1.93 18.69 -7.65
C THR A 164 1.24 18.50 -6.30
N ALA A 165 1.37 17.33 -5.71
CA ALA A 165 0.73 17.00 -4.43
C ALA A 165 1.24 17.89 -3.27
N PRO A 166 0.42 18.10 -2.23
CA PRO A 166 0.87 18.78 -1.02
C PRO A 166 2.14 18.15 -0.44
N GLY A 167 3.05 18.97 0.06
CA GLY A 167 4.36 18.54 0.55
C GLY A 167 5.47 18.55 -0.51
N VAL A 168 5.18 19.02 -1.73
CA VAL A 168 6.17 19.20 -2.79
C VAL A 168 6.20 20.66 -3.22
N THR A 169 7.39 21.23 -3.25
CA THR A 169 7.68 22.56 -3.81
C THR A 169 8.60 22.43 -5.01
N ASP A 170 9.00 23.51 -5.63
CA ASP A 170 9.99 23.49 -6.73
C ASP A 170 11.39 23.04 -6.27
N GLN A 171 11.68 23.13 -4.98
CA GLN A 171 13.02 22.86 -4.43
C GLN A 171 13.05 21.67 -3.46
N GLU A 172 11.96 21.35 -2.80
CA GLU A 172 11.92 20.36 -1.72
C GLU A 172 10.74 19.42 -1.84
N ILE A 173 10.95 18.20 -1.33
CA ILE A 173 9.90 17.21 -1.07
C ILE A 173 9.93 16.91 0.42
N HIS A 174 8.81 17.13 1.09
CA HIS A 174 8.63 16.88 2.51
C HIS A 174 8.08 15.48 2.74
N PHE A 175 8.74 14.72 3.58
CA PHE A 175 8.33 13.39 4.03
C PHE A 175 8.18 13.39 5.55
N ALA A 176 7.30 12.53 6.05
CA ALA A 176 7.24 12.25 7.48
C ALA A 176 7.64 10.80 7.78
N THR A 177 8.01 10.56 9.02
CA THR A 177 7.96 9.25 9.67
C THR A 177 7.22 9.40 10.98
N VAL A 178 6.60 8.33 11.45
CA VAL A 178 5.76 8.34 12.66
C VAL A 178 6.39 7.46 13.73
N VAL A 179 6.46 7.97 14.95
CA VAL A 179 6.93 7.21 16.11
C VAL A 179 6.07 7.55 17.33
N SER A 180 5.72 6.56 18.16
CA SER A 180 5.03 6.83 19.42
C SER A 180 5.96 6.80 20.63
N ASP A 181 5.54 7.42 21.73
CA ASP A 181 6.30 7.49 22.99
C ASP A 181 6.51 6.13 23.68
N GLY A 182 5.70 5.12 23.38
CA GLY A 182 5.86 3.77 23.89
C GLY A 182 6.91 2.91 23.16
N VAL A 183 7.54 3.42 22.10
CA VAL A 183 8.58 2.70 21.36
C VAL A 183 9.91 2.77 22.10
N SER A 184 10.64 1.64 22.15
CA SER A 184 11.95 1.61 22.80
C SER A 184 12.92 2.64 22.20
N PRO A 185 13.78 3.27 23.02
CA PRO A 185 14.78 4.20 22.50
C PRO A 185 15.72 3.58 21.47
N ALA A 186 16.02 2.28 21.60
CA ALA A 186 16.89 1.54 20.67
C ALA A 186 16.22 1.39 19.29
N THR A 187 14.98 0.93 19.27
CA THR A 187 14.17 0.77 18.06
C THR A 187 13.97 2.12 17.32
N ARG A 188 13.59 3.14 18.08
CA ARG A 188 13.46 4.50 17.55
C ARG A 188 14.75 4.97 16.90
N LYS A 189 15.87 4.87 17.64
CA LYS A 189 17.18 5.29 17.13
C LYS A 189 17.60 4.52 15.89
N ALA A 190 17.41 3.20 15.87
CA ALA A 190 17.76 2.35 14.74
C ALA A 190 17.03 2.76 13.47
N MET A 191 15.72 3.07 13.56
CA MET A 191 14.92 3.59 12.46
C MET A 191 15.40 4.99 12.01
N GLU A 192 15.49 5.93 12.94
CA GLU A 192 15.86 7.31 12.63
C GLU A 192 17.27 7.43 12.03
N ASP A 193 18.24 6.65 12.50
CA ASP A 193 19.60 6.64 11.96
C ASP A 193 19.60 6.25 10.46
N VAL A 194 18.82 5.25 10.08
CA VAL A 194 18.67 4.83 8.68
C VAL A 194 18.02 5.94 7.85
N LEU A 195 16.90 6.49 8.32
CA LEU A 195 16.17 7.55 7.61
C LEU A 195 17.06 8.77 7.39
N ARG A 196 17.65 9.32 8.46
CA ARG A 196 18.50 10.52 8.42
C ARG A 196 19.74 10.32 7.53
N THR A 197 20.42 9.17 7.67
CA THR A 197 21.62 8.86 6.87
C THR A 197 21.30 8.74 5.40
N PHE A 198 20.18 8.11 5.05
CA PHE A 198 19.74 7.99 3.67
C PHE A 198 19.36 9.35 3.06
N PHE A 199 18.66 10.20 3.81
CA PHE A 199 18.29 11.55 3.36
C PHE A 199 19.54 12.42 3.09
N VAL A 200 20.54 12.36 3.96
CA VAL A 200 21.83 13.07 3.75
C VAL A 200 22.51 12.56 2.47
N GLN A 201 22.59 11.26 2.28
CA GLN A 201 23.17 10.67 1.07
C GLN A 201 22.39 11.09 -0.17
N LYS A 202 21.06 10.97 -0.15
CA LYS A 202 20.18 11.31 -1.26
C LYS A 202 20.30 12.79 -1.65
N ASN A 203 20.32 13.68 -0.67
CA ASN A 203 20.46 15.11 -0.90
C ASN A 203 21.82 15.48 -1.46
N THR A 204 22.88 14.76 -1.08
CA THR A 204 24.23 14.93 -1.65
C THR A 204 24.27 14.50 -3.12
N GLU A 205 23.69 13.34 -3.44
CA GLU A 205 23.57 12.84 -4.81
C GLU A 205 22.77 13.83 -5.68
N THR A 206 21.60 14.28 -5.20
CA THR A 206 20.73 15.23 -5.89
C THR A 206 21.46 16.54 -6.21
N ARG A 207 22.21 17.10 -5.24
CA ARG A 207 23.00 18.31 -5.45
C ARG A 207 24.07 18.13 -6.54
N ASN A 208 24.79 17.02 -6.52
CA ASN A 208 25.83 16.72 -7.49
C ASN A 208 25.25 16.55 -8.90
N GLU A 209 24.12 15.87 -9.01
CA GLU A 209 23.44 15.68 -10.28
C GLU A 209 22.85 16.97 -10.83
N SER A 210 22.27 17.82 -9.98
CA SER A 210 21.79 19.15 -10.37
C SER A 210 22.93 20.05 -10.89
N GLN A 211 24.11 19.98 -10.27
CA GLN A 211 25.29 20.71 -10.74
C GLN A 211 25.76 20.21 -12.11
N ARG A 212 25.82 18.88 -12.31
CA ARG A 212 26.16 18.30 -13.63
C ARG A 212 25.15 18.70 -14.70
N ALA A 213 23.87 18.71 -14.36
CA ALA A 213 22.79 19.12 -15.24
C ALA A 213 22.91 20.57 -15.71
N ALA A 214 23.31 21.45 -14.82
CA ALA A 214 23.51 22.86 -15.15
C ALA A 214 24.58 23.06 -16.26
N HIS A 215 25.53 22.13 -16.40
CA HIS A 215 26.61 22.18 -17.37
C HIS A 215 26.33 21.36 -18.65
N ALA A 216 25.21 20.64 -18.73
CA ALA A 216 24.88 19.82 -19.90
C ALA A 216 23.62 20.38 -20.61
N PRO A 217 23.80 21.07 -21.78
CA PRO A 217 22.70 21.80 -22.45
C PRO A 217 21.49 20.95 -22.84
N TRP A 218 21.70 19.67 -23.19
CA TRP A 218 20.63 18.74 -23.59
C TRP A 218 19.88 18.07 -22.46
N HIS A 219 20.33 18.24 -21.22
CA HIS A 219 19.68 17.65 -20.06
C HIS A 219 18.71 18.61 -19.36
N LYS A 220 18.55 19.86 -19.84
CA LYS A 220 17.85 20.93 -19.13
C LYS A 220 16.34 20.75 -18.98
N GLU A 221 15.68 19.94 -19.80
CA GLU A 221 14.22 20.02 -19.83
C GLU A 221 13.45 18.88 -19.13
N TRP A 222 13.99 17.67 -19.00
CA TRP A 222 13.19 16.55 -18.52
C TRP A 222 13.80 15.66 -17.44
N MET A 223 15.13 15.52 -17.37
CA MET A 223 15.76 14.64 -16.39
C MET A 223 15.93 15.25 -14.99
N PHE A 224 15.94 16.57 -14.87
CA PHE A 224 16.38 17.25 -13.65
C PHE A 224 15.28 18.01 -12.90
N LYS A 225 14.11 18.21 -13.51
CA LYS A 225 12.93 18.73 -12.78
C LYS A 225 12.52 17.90 -11.56
N PRO A 226 12.74 16.56 -11.53
CA PRO A 226 12.45 15.76 -10.34
C PRO A 226 13.46 15.89 -9.20
N TYR A 227 14.64 16.47 -9.42
CA TYR A 227 15.65 16.61 -8.37
C TYR A 227 15.29 17.72 -7.37
N ARG A 228 14.64 17.29 -6.28
CA ARG A 228 14.32 18.15 -5.16
C ARG A 228 15.01 17.64 -3.90
N LYS A 229 15.35 18.55 -2.99
CA LYS A 229 15.89 18.18 -1.68
C LYS A 229 14.82 17.46 -0.87
N TRP A 230 15.18 16.38 -0.24
CA TRP A 230 14.31 15.65 0.68
C TRP A 230 14.40 16.22 2.08
N VAL A 231 13.25 16.51 2.68
CA VAL A 231 13.13 17.00 4.06
C VAL A 231 12.35 15.97 4.88
N LEU A 232 12.93 15.52 5.99
CA LEU A 232 12.32 14.56 6.90
C LEU A 232 11.73 15.26 8.11
N HIS A 233 10.44 14.99 8.38
CA HIS A 233 9.74 15.36 9.59
C HIS A 233 9.51 14.11 10.44
N VAL A 234 9.79 14.20 11.75
CA VAL A 234 9.48 13.13 12.70
C VAL A 234 8.23 13.52 13.45
N TRP A 235 7.14 12.80 13.23
CA TRP A 235 5.87 13.01 13.92
C TRP A 235 5.82 12.11 15.15
N GLU A 236 5.90 12.72 16.33
CA GLU A 236 5.89 12.04 17.62
C GLU A 236 4.47 11.98 18.17
N LEU A 237 3.91 10.78 18.22
CA LEU A 237 2.59 10.53 18.82
C LEU A 237 2.74 10.28 20.31
N ARG A 238 1.99 11.01 21.12
CA ARG A 238 2.09 10.98 22.58
C ARG A 238 0.77 10.62 23.24
N GLY A 239 0.88 9.95 24.37
CA GLY A 239 -0.25 9.58 25.20
C GLY A 239 -1.17 8.54 24.57
N ALA A 240 -2.43 8.55 24.95
CA ALA A 240 -3.39 7.54 24.54
C ALA A 240 -3.65 7.53 23.02
N GLN A 241 -3.74 6.34 22.43
CA GLN A 241 -3.90 6.11 21.00
C GLN A 241 -5.10 6.84 20.39
N GLN A 242 -6.18 7.03 21.16
CA GLN A 242 -7.37 7.76 20.72
C GLN A 242 -7.09 9.23 20.35
N SER A 243 -6.02 9.83 20.89
CA SER A 243 -5.61 11.20 20.58
C SER A 243 -4.72 11.32 19.34
N TRP A 244 -4.22 10.22 18.81
CA TRP A 244 -3.21 10.22 17.72
C TRP A 244 -3.75 10.80 16.41
N SER A 245 -5.01 10.53 16.09
CA SER A 245 -5.65 11.09 14.89
C SER A 245 -5.66 12.62 14.86
N ASP A 246 -5.85 13.28 16.01
CA ASP A 246 -5.81 14.74 16.10
C ASP A 246 -4.39 15.27 15.97
N GLN A 247 -3.41 14.58 16.58
CA GLN A 247 -1.99 14.93 16.47
C GLN A 247 -1.50 14.81 15.02
N LEU A 248 -1.84 13.74 14.31
CA LEU A 248 -1.50 13.54 12.89
C LEU A 248 -2.10 14.65 12.02
N ARG A 249 -3.37 15.02 12.27
CA ARG A 249 -4.03 16.12 11.57
C ARG A 249 -3.37 17.48 11.86
N ALA A 250 -2.89 17.69 13.09
CA ALA A 250 -2.19 18.91 13.47
C ALA A 250 -0.84 19.01 12.76
N TYR A 251 0.00 17.97 12.80
CA TYR A 251 1.28 17.92 12.07
C TYR A 251 1.10 18.17 10.58
N TYR A 252 0.13 17.50 9.97
CA TYR A 252 -0.12 17.66 8.53
C TYR A 252 -0.62 19.05 8.15
N ARG A 253 -1.38 19.70 9.02
CA ARG A 253 -1.86 21.09 8.81
C ARG A 253 -0.73 22.09 8.92
N GLU A 254 0.18 21.89 9.87
CA GLU A 254 1.37 22.72 10.05
C GLU A 254 2.32 22.59 8.85
N GLN A 255 2.63 21.37 8.47
CA GLN A 255 3.49 21.06 7.34
C GLN A 255 2.95 19.84 6.57
N PRO A 256 2.27 20.07 5.44
CA PRO A 256 1.88 18.96 4.55
C PRO A 256 3.10 18.17 4.07
N VAL A 257 2.95 16.85 4.00
CA VAL A 257 4.00 15.95 3.51
C VAL A 257 3.52 15.20 2.26
N PHE A 258 4.45 14.84 1.39
CA PHE A 258 4.17 14.07 0.18
C PHE A 258 3.82 12.63 0.52
N ALA A 259 4.58 12.02 1.42
CA ALA A 259 4.37 10.65 1.91
C ALA A 259 4.90 10.48 3.33
N VAL A 260 4.40 9.46 4.03
CA VAL A 260 4.97 8.93 5.27
C VAL A 260 5.86 7.74 4.89
N LEU A 261 7.12 7.77 5.32
CA LEU A 261 8.12 6.74 5.03
C LEU A 261 8.44 5.95 6.27
N ASN A 262 8.13 4.67 6.27
CA ASN A 262 8.25 3.80 7.42
C ASN A 262 7.47 4.35 8.63
N GLY A 263 7.92 4.03 9.83
CA GLY A 263 7.32 4.43 11.10
C GLY A 263 7.15 3.22 12.01
N VAL A 264 7.11 3.46 13.30
CA VAL A 264 6.92 2.43 14.32
C VAL A 264 6.15 3.02 15.50
N VAL A 265 5.13 2.31 15.96
CA VAL A 265 4.33 2.72 17.11
C VAL A 265 4.18 1.56 18.09
N ALA A 266 4.06 1.88 19.36
CA ALA A 266 3.67 0.92 20.38
C ALA A 266 2.14 0.74 20.33
N GLY A 267 1.68 -0.42 19.88
CA GLY A 267 0.26 -0.71 19.71
C GLY A 267 -0.18 -0.75 18.24
N SER A 268 -1.45 -0.44 17.98
CA SER A 268 -2.04 -0.54 16.66
C SER A 268 -1.64 0.61 15.74
N TRP A 269 -1.33 0.29 14.49
CA TRP A 269 -1.08 1.26 13.43
C TRP A 269 -2.36 1.89 12.86
N ALA A 270 -3.55 1.41 13.24
CA ALA A 270 -4.83 1.83 12.65
C ALA A 270 -5.05 3.35 12.60
N PRO A 271 -4.77 4.16 13.65
CA PRO A 271 -4.97 5.61 13.55
C PRO A 271 -4.09 6.30 12.50
N VAL A 272 -2.88 5.77 12.25
CA VAL A 272 -2.00 6.29 11.19
C VAL A 272 -2.50 5.85 9.83
N HIS A 273 -2.93 4.60 9.70
CA HIS A 273 -3.56 4.05 8.51
C HIS A 273 -4.79 4.88 8.09
N ASP A 274 -5.74 5.08 9.02
CA ASP A 274 -6.97 5.86 8.78
C ASP A 274 -6.66 7.30 8.35
N PHE A 275 -5.65 7.91 8.97
CA PHE A 275 -5.18 9.23 8.58
C PHE A 275 -4.64 9.22 7.13
N CYS A 276 -3.84 8.23 6.77
CA CYS A 276 -3.23 8.12 5.45
C CYS A 276 -4.29 7.94 4.35
N GLU A 277 -5.25 7.05 4.56
CA GLU A 277 -6.36 6.84 3.63
C GLU A 277 -7.26 8.10 3.53
N ALA A 278 -7.68 8.66 4.65
CA ALA A 278 -8.54 9.86 4.69
C ALA A 278 -7.89 11.10 4.06
N LYS A 279 -6.57 11.27 4.20
CA LYS A 279 -5.81 12.41 3.63
C LYS A 279 -5.16 12.11 2.29
N ARG A 280 -5.34 10.89 1.78
CA ARG A 280 -4.72 10.42 0.54
C ARG A 280 -3.20 10.66 0.55
N VAL A 281 -2.56 10.30 1.65
CA VAL A 281 -1.10 10.40 1.85
C VAL A 281 -0.50 9.01 1.77
N PRO A 282 0.42 8.72 0.83
CA PRO A 282 1.09 7.43 0.80
C PRO A 282 1.81 7.13 2.11
N CYS A 283 1.46 6.01 2.75
CA CYS A 283 2.12 5.48 3.94
C CYS A 283 2.86 4.21 3.58
N LEU A 284 4.19 4.29 3.55
CA LEU A 284 5.02 3.26 2.96
C LEU A 284 5.72 2.42 4.01
N PHE A 285 5.30 1.16 4.09
CA PHE A 285 6.02 0.09 4.76
C PHE A 285 6.35 0.38 6.24
N PRO A 286 5.34 0.71 7.07
CA PRO A 286 5.56 0.84 8.52
C PRO A 286 6.05 -0.49 9.11
N THR A 287 6.81 -0.40 10.20
CA THR A 287 7.20 -1.56 10.99
C THR A 287 6.06 -1.88 11.97
N THR A 288 5.23 -2.84 11.59
CA THR A 288 4.08 -3.29 12.39
C THR A 288 3.81 -4.78 12.19
N ASP A 289 3.44 -5.47 13.26
CA ASP A 289 2.98 -6.85 13.22
C ASP A 289 1.45 -6.95 13.00
N LEU A 290 0.75 -5.81 13.06
CA LEU A 290 -0.69 -5.70 12.91
C LEU A 290 -1.04 -4.69 11.79
N PRO A 291 -0.78 -5.01 10.52
CA PRO A 291 -1.21 -4.16 9.42
C PRO A 291 -2.73 -4.14 9.32
N VAL A 292 -3.28 -2.99 8.95
CA VAL A 292 -4.69 -2.87 8.60
C VAL A 292 -4.85 -3.24 7.14
N VAL A 293 -5.71 -4.21 6.85
CA VAL A 293 -5.96 -4.69 5.48
C VAL A 293 -7.44 -4.52 5.16
N ASN A 294 -7.74 -3.66 4.17
CA ASN A 294 -9.06 -3.46 3.65
C ASN A 294 -8.97 -3.36 2.11
N GLU A 295 -9.88 -4.01 1.39
CA GLU A 295 -9.87 -4.04 -0.08
C GLU A 295 -10.04 -2.64 -0.72
N ALA A 296 -10.68 -1.71 -0.02
CA ALA A 296 -10.90 -0.35 -0.51
C ALA A 296 -9.67 0.57 -0.35
N ASP A 297 -8.68 0.18 0.46
CA ASP A 297 -7.53 1.01 0.81
C ASP A 297 -6.53 1.11 -0.35
N PHE A 298 -5.94 2.30 -0.49
CA PHE A 298 -5.00 2.56 -1.58
C PHE A 298 -3.68 3.19 -1.14
N TYR A 299 -3.69 4.01 -0.11
CA TYR A 299 -2.54 4.84 0.24
C TYR A 299 -1.58 4.18 1.23
N SER A 300 -1.97 3.06 1.85
CA SER A 300 -1.19 2.36 2.86
C SER A 300 -0.58 1.07 2.28
N LEU A 301 0.75 1.02 2.19
CA LEU A 301 1.49 -0.15 1.72
C LEU A 301 2.25 -0.80 2.87
N TYR A 302 2.06 -2.11 3.03
CA TYR A 302 2.72 -2.92 4.07
C TYR A 302 3.68 -3.93 3.45
N LEU A 303 4.74 -4.29 4.18
CA LEU A 303 5.70 -5.32 3.75
C LEU A 303 5.17 -6.74 3.96
N SER A 304 4.29 -6.91 4.93
CA SER A 304 3.78 -8.21 5.35
C SER A 304 2.37 -8.07 5.89
N ARG A 305 1.61 -9.15 5.85
CA ARG A 305 0.34 -9.28 6.59
C ARG A 305 0.55 -9.51 8.09
N GLY A 306 1.79 -9.45 8.58
CA GLY A 306 2.11 -9.59 9.99
C GLY A 306 1.62 -10.92 10.57
N MET A 307 0.93 -10.85 11.72
CA MET A 307 0.43 -12.03 12.42
C MET A 307 -0.56 -12.86 11.60
N THR A 308 -1.35 -12.22 10.72
CA THR A 308 -2.29 -12.96 9.86
C THR A 308 -1.58 -13.81 8.82
N LEU A 309 -0.37 -13.45 8.40
CA LEU A 309 0.44 -14.27 7.50
C LEU A 309 0.95 -15.54 8.18
N GLU A 310 1.36 -15.46 9.46
CA GLU A 310 1.75 -16.64 10.23
C GLU A 310 0.56 -17.60 10.39
N ALA A 311 -0.64 -17.07 10.69
CA ALA A 311 -1.86 -17.87 10.76
C ALA A 311 -2.17 -18.58 9.42
N SER A 312 -2.04 -17.85 8.30
CA SER A 312 -2.22 -18.42 6.96
C SER A 312 -1.20 -19.51 6.63
N ALA A 313 0.05 -19.35 7.06
CA ALA A 313 1.08 -20.36 6.86
C ALA A 313 0.79 -21.64 7.65
N ILE A 314 0.29 -21.53 8.88
CA ILE A 314 -0.16 -22.68 9.68
C ILE A 314 -1.33 -23.37 8.99
N GLU A 315 -2.36 -22.61 8.58
CA GLU A 315 -3.52 -23.15 7.87
C GLU A 315 -3.10 -23.92 6.62
N HIS A 316 -2.28 -23.31 5.78
CA HIS A 316 -1.80 -23.92 4.54
C HIS A 316 -1.00 -25.21 4.81
N HIS A 317 -0.15 -25.22 5.84
CA HIS A 317 0.59 -26.43 6.23
C HIS A 317 -0.34 -27.53 6.73
N LEU A 318 -1.34 -27.21 7.55
CA LEU A 318 -2.35 -28.16 8.04
C LEU A 318 -3.24 -28.68 6.89
N ALA A 319 -3.63 -27.83 5.95
CA ALA A 319 -4.44 -28.20 4.79
C ALA A 319 -3.68 -29.08 3.80
N SER A 320 -2.37 -28.89 3.66
CA SER A 320 -1.50 -29.70 2.78
C SER A 320 -1.28 -31.12 3.31
N ASP A 321 -1.41 -31.33 4.63
CA ASP A 321 -1.26 -32.63 5.26
C ASP A 321 -2.62 -33.29 5.54
N ARG A 322 -3.04 -34.17 4.66
CA ARG A 322 -4.31 -34.91 4.79
C ARG A 322 -4.41 -35.77 6.07
N SER A 323 -3.32 -36.03 6.75
CA SER A 323 -3.29 -36.71 8.05
C SER A 323 -3.59 -35.76 9.23
N ALA A 324 -3.55 -34.45 9.02
CA ALA A 324 -3.80 -33.41 10.00
C ALA A 324 -5.30 -33.15 10.26
N THR A 325 -6.03 -34.20 10.60
CA THR A 325 -7.49 -34.10 10.90
C THR A 325 -7.79 -33.83 12.37
N GLN A 326 -6.76 -33.70 13.21
CA GLN A 326 -6.89 -33.58 14.64
C GLN A 326 -7.50 -32.23 15.07
N PRO A 327 -8.23 -32.19 16.21
CA PRO A 327 -8.65 -30.94 16.82
C PRO A 327 -7.45 -30.02 17.09
N ILE A 328 -7.68 -28.71 17.02
CA ILE A 328 -6.65 -27.68 17.22
C ILE A 328 -6.96 -26.95 18.51
N VAL A 329 -5.96 -26.74 19.34
CA VAL A 329 -6.04 -25.88 20.53
C VAL A 329 -5.09 -24.71 20.34
N GLN A 330 -5.62 -23.49 20.39
CA GLN A 330 -4.85 -22.27 20.35
C GLN A 330 -4.74 -21.69 21.76
N VAL A 331 -3.55 -21.29 22.18
CA VAL A 331 -3.34 -20.55 23.44
C VAL A 331 -2.89 -19.14 23.12
N LEU A 332 -3.58 -18.16 23.66
CA LEU A 332 -3.32 -16.74 23.40
C LEU A 332 -3.46 -15.93 24.70
N ARG A 333 -2.89 -14.72 24.71
CA ARG A 333 -2.96 -13.77 25.80
C ARG A 333 -4.05 -12.73 25.53
N ALA A 334 -4.90 -12.44 26.52
CA ALA A 334 -6.00 -11.47 26.38
C ALA A 334 -5.53 -10.05 26.09
N ASP A 335 -4.41 -9.65 26.65
CA ASP A 335 -3.82 -8.30 26.54
C ASP A 335 -2.79 -8.14 25.41
N ASP A 336 -2.47 -9.21 24.65
CA ASP A 336 -1.64 -9.10 23.46
C ASP A 336 -2.51 -9.12 22.18
N ALA A 337 -2.72 -7.95 21.59
CA ALA A 337 -3.48 -7.80 20.36
C ALA A 337 -2.92 -8.61 19.19
N ARG A 338 -1.60 -8.92 19.16
CA ARG A 338 -0.95 -9.71 18.12
C ARG A 338 -1.38 -11.17 18.22
N SER A 339 -1.38 -11.73 19.43
CA SER A 339 -1.81 -13.10 19.66
C SER A 339 -3.31 -13.28 19.36
N ALA A 340 -4.13 -12.31 19.76
CA ALA A 340 -5.55 -12.28 19.45
C ALA A 340 -5.83 -12.21 17.95
N ALA A 341 -5.13 -11.33 17.22
CA ALA A 341 -5.28 -11.18 15.78
C ALA A 341 -4.88 -12.46 15.01
N ALA A 342 -3.78 -13.12 15.42
CA ALA A 342 -3.33 -14.37 14.82
C ALA A 342 -4.36 -15.50 15.03
N ALA A 343 -4.84 -15.66 16.25
CA ALA A 343 -5.84 -16.68 16.59
C ALA A 343 -7.16 -16.46 15.85
N GLN A 344 -7.63 -15.22 15.76
CA GLN A 344 -8.82 -14.85 15.01
C GLN A 344 -8.63 -15.10 13.50
N ALA A 345 -7.48 -14.72 12.94
CA ALA A 345 -7.18 -14.96 11.54
C ALA A 345 -7.23 -16.45 11.20
N LEU A 346 -6.62 -17.30 12.03
CA LEU A 346 -6.65 -18.75 11.81
C LEU A 346 -8.09 -19.32 11.84
N GLN A 347 -8.95 -18.81 12.70
CA GLN A 347 -10.35 -19.25 12.76
C GLN A 347 -11.18 -18.80 11.54
N SER A 348 -10.85 -17.65 10.96
CA SER A 348 -11.56 -17.11 9.78
C SER A 348 -11.10 -17.72 8.45
N LEU A 349 -9.96 -18.38 8.43
CA LEU A 349 -9.45 -19.07 7.24
C LEU A 349 -10.18 -20.40 7.09
N GLY A 350 -10.93 -20.59 6.01
CA GLY A 350 -11.75 -21.80 5.77
C GLY A 350 -10.96 -23.10 5.80
N GLY A 351 -10.18 -23.39 4.86
CA GLY A 351 -9.17 -24.47 4.62
C GLY A 351 -9.19 -25.77 5.45
N GLY A 352 -10.29 -26.08 6.16
CA GLY A 352 -10.41 -27.26 7.03
C GLY A 352 -10.02 -27.02 8.49
N VAL A 353 -9.69 -25.80 8.87
CA VAL A 353 -9.43 -25.38 10.26
C VAL A 353 -10.71 -24.87 10.93
N GLU A 354 -11.66 -24.40 10.12
CA GLU A 354 -12.94 -23.85 10.59
C GLU A 354 -13.71 -24.88 11.46
N GLY A 355 -14.13 -24.45 12.66
CA GLY A 355 -14.83 -25.30 13.63
C GLY A 355 -13.97 -26.34 14.35
N ARG A 356 -12.67 -26.44 14.03
CA ARG A 356 -11.73 -27.39 14.69
C ARG A 356 -10.84 -26.71 15.72
N ALA A 357 -10.72 -25.38 15.70
CA ALA A 357 -9.84 -24.63 16.58
C ALA A 357 -10.59 -24.14 17.83
N GLU A 358 -10.14 -24.56 18.99
CA GLU A 358 -10.58 -24.08 20.31
C GLU A 358 -9.58 -23.06 20.85
N ASN A 359 -10.06 -21.91 21.32
CA ASN A 359 -9.21 -20.89 21.92
C ASN A 359 -9.19 -21.02 23.45
N ILE A 360 -7.99 -21.07 24.01
CA ILE A 360 -7.75 -20.93 25.44
C ILE A 360 -7.09 -19.58 25.65
N VAL A 361 -7.82 -18.68 26.31
CA VAL A 361 -7.36 -17.31 26.57
C VAL A 361 -6.76 -17.24 27.98
N LEU A 362 -5.52 -16.82 28.07
CA LEU A 362 -4.87 -16.46 29.33
C LEU A 362 -5.19 -15.01 29.64
N GLU A 363 -5.86 -14.77 30.74
CA GLU A 363 -6.14 -13.41 31.23
C GLU A 363 -4.84 -12.69 31.63
N THR A 364 -4.87 -11.37 31.67
CA THR A 364 -3.68 -10.51 31.90
C THR A 364 -2.87 -10.92 33.13
N ASP A 365 -3.56 -11.24 34.23
CA ASP A 365 -2.94 -11.61 35.50
C ASP A 365 -2.79 -13.13 35.68
N GLN A 366 -3.18 -13.93 34.72
CA GLN A 366 -3.11 -15.38 34.79
C GLN A 366 -1.73 -15.87 34.39
N PRO A 367 -0.94 -16.47 35.31
CA PRO A 367 0.36 -17.04 34.97
C PRO A 367 0.19 -18.32 34.13
N ALA A 368 1.05 -18.50 33.15
CA ALA A 368 1.21 -19.77 32.44
C ALA A 368 2.11 -20.71 33.25
N ASP A 369 1.61 -21.14 34.43
CA ASP A 369 2.35 -21.97 35.37
C ASP A 369 2.27 -23.48 35.06
N ASP A 370 3.02 -24.29 35.79
CA ASP A 370 3.07 -25.75 35.61
C ASP A 370 1.66 -26.39 35.74
N ALA A 371 0.81 -25.85 36.62
CA ALA A 371 -0.55 -26.39 36.82
C ALA A 371 -1.43 -26.11 35.61
N PHE A 372 -1.33 -24.92 35.01
CA PHE A 372 -2.00 -24.58 33.77
C PHE A 372 -1.53 -25.51 32.64
N TRP A 373 -0.21 -25.65 32.45
CA TRP A 373 0.34 -26.46 31.37
C TRP A 373 0.02 -27.95 31.50
N LYS A 374 0.03 -28.51 32.71
CA LYS A 374 -0.39 -29.91 32.94
C LYS A 374 -1.83 -30.15 32.49
N ARG A 375 -2.76 -29.28 32.93
CA ARG A 375 -4.18 -29.39 32.50
C ARG A 375 -4.33 -29.27 30.99
N LEU A 376 -3.61 -28.31 30.38
CA LEU A 376 -3.69 -28.09 28.94
C LEU A 376 -3.15 -29.28 28.16
N ILE A 377 -1.98 -29.83 28.53
CA ILE A 377 -1.34 -30.94 27.83
C ILE A 377 -2.21 -32.20 27.93
N ASP A 378 -2.81 -32.44 29.10
CA ASP A 378 -3.77 -33.57 29.28
C ASP A 378 -5.00 -33.41 28.38
N ALA A 379 -5.50 -32.19 28.21
CA ALA A 379 -6.62 -31.88 27.32
C ALA A 379 -6.22 -31.85 25.82
N ALA A 380 -4.94 -31.60 25.53
CA ALA A 380 -4.40 -31.51 24.18
C ALA A 380 -3.72 -32.80 23.70
N ASP A 381 -3.87 -33.92 24.42
CA ASP A 381 -3.27 -35.20 24.05
C ASP A 381 -3.74 -35.64 22.64
N GLY A 382 -2.78 -35.88 21.76
CA GLY A 382 -3.04 -36.23 20.35
C GLY A 382 -3.59 -35.10 19.49
N LYS A 383 -3.76 -33.87 20.00
CA LYS A 383 -4.23 -32.70 19.27
C LYS A 383 -3.07 -31.89 18.69
N THR A 384 -3.38 -30.93 17.82
CA THR A 384 -2.48 -29.87 17.36
C THR A 384 -2.55 -28.68 18.33
N LEU A 385 -1.40 -28.24 18.84
CA LEU A 385 -1.28 -27.11 19.76
C LEU A 385 -0.63 -25.93 19.03
N ILE A 386 -1.25 -24.76 19.11
CA ILE A 386 -0.72 -23.52 18.56
C ILE A 386 -0.54 -22.52 19.71
N LEU A 387 0.68 -22.06 19.91
CA LEU A 387 1.06 -21.21 21.04
C LEU A 387 1.41 -19.81 20.55
N TRP A 388 0.46 -18.88 20.69
CA TRP A 388 0.64 -17.46 20.39
C TRP A 388 1.19 -16.72 21.61
N LEU A 389 2.37 -17.16 22.11
CA LEU A 389 2.97 -16.73 23.38
C LEU A 389 4.46 -16.42 23.21
N SER A 390 5.00 -15.63 24.14
CA SER A 390 6.42 -15.31 24.18
C SER A 390 7.28 -16.47 24.73
N ALA A 391 8.59 -16.41 24.48
CA ALA A 391 9.53 -17.40 25.00
C ALA A 391 9.53 -17.50 26.53
N ALA A 392 9.36 -16.36 27.22
CA ALA A 392 9.32 -16.31 28.68
C ALA A 392 8.08 -17.03 29.25
N GLU A 393 6.94 -16.93 28.58
CA GLU A 393 5.71 -17.62 28.98
C GLU A 393 5.76 -19.12 28.75
N LEU A 394 6.65 -19.58 27.88
CA LEU A 394 6.84 -20.99 27.54
C LEU A 394 7.91 -21.70 28.38
N GLU A 395 8.58 -21.03 29.31
CA GLU A 395 9.63 -21.66 30.12
C GLU A 395 9.13 -22.88 30.87
N SER A 396 8.04 -22.78 31.61
CA SER A 396 7.45 -23.90 32.34
C SER A 396 6.78 -24.94 31.43
N PHE A 397 6.30 -24.54 30.27
CA PHE A 397 5.77 -25.47 29.27
C PHE A 397 6.78 -26.54 28.87
N TRP A 398 8.05 -26.16 28.61
CA TRP A 398 9.08 -27.10 28.19
C TRP A 398 9.38 -28.18 29.23
N THR A 399 9.28 -27.81 30.50
CA THR A 399 9.50 -28.75 31.61
C THR A 399 8.35 -29.73 31.74
N VAL A 400 7.13 -29.23 31.65
CA VAL A 400 5.90 -30.01 31.83
C VAL A 400 5.66 -30.95 30.63
N VAL A 401 5.79 -30.47 29.42
CA VAL A 401 5.50 -31.23 28.20
C VAL A 401 6.50 -32.39 27.99
N SER A 402 7.72 -32.26 28.45
CA SER A 402 8.73 -33.34 28.36
C SER A 402 8.45 -34.51 29.29
N ALA A 403 7.73 -34.30 30.40
CA ALA A 403 7.40 -35.31 31.42
C ALA A 403 6.04 -35.99 31.19
N SER A 404 5.16 -35.46 30.34
CA SER A 404 3.75 -35.86 30.20
C SER A 404 3.42 -36.41 28.80
N LYS A 405 2.14 -36.67 28.54
CA LYS A 405 1.58 -36.90 27.22
C LYS A 405 1.93 -35.76 26.28
N ARG A 406 2.00 -36.01 24.97
CA ARG A 406 2.54 -35.06 24.01
C ARG A 406 1.49 -34.67 22.97
N PRO A 407 1.34 -33.36 22.65
CA PRO A 407 0.64 -32.94 21.46
C PRO A 407 1.25 -33.58 20.21
N GLN A 408 0.43 -33.81 19.20
CA GLN A 408 0.93 -34.37 17.93
C GLN A 408 1.81 -33.36 17.18
N ARG A 409 1.43 -32.08 17.24
CA ARG A 409 2.17 -30.96 16.62
C ARG A 409 2.07 -29.73 17.53
N ILE A 410 3.13 -28.95 17.53
CA ILE A 410 3.23 -27.69 18.27
C ILE A 410 3.70 -26.62 17.30
N TYR A 411 2.89 -25.58 17.10
CA TYR A 411 3.25 -24.41 16.31
C TYR A 411 3.56 -23.22 17.19
N LEU A 412 4.64 -22.51 16.85
CA LEU A 412 5.10 -21.30 17.52
C LEU A 412 5.24 -20.17 16.52
N SER A 413 4.72 -19.00 16.87
CA SER A 413 5.00 -17.76 16.16
C SER A 413 6.43 -17.30 16.46
N THR A 414 7.24 -17.06 15.43
CA THR A 414 8.58 -16.51 15.65
C THR A 414 8.55 -15.06 16.09
N LYS A 415 7.52 -14.32 15.72
CA LYS A 415 7.31 -12.93 16.14
C LYS A 415 6.96 -12.79 17.63
N LEU A 416 6.13 -13.67 18.14
CA LEU A 416 5.75 -13.65 19.55
C LEU A 416 6.80 -14.32 20.42
N PHE A 417 7.35 -15.45 19.99
CA PHE A 417 8.44 -16.14 20.67
C PHE A 417 9.66 -15.23 20.87
N ASN A 418 9.98 -14.44 19.86
CA ASN A 418 10.98 -13.36 19.87
C ASN A 418 12.27 -13.71 20.62
N SER A 419 12.83 -14.90 20.38
CA SER A 419 14.07 -15.36 20.97
C SER A 419 14.86 -16.21 19.99
N ASP A 420 16.16 -15.93 19.87
CA ASP A 420 17.11 -16.76 19.13
C ASP A 420 17.68 -17.90 20.00
N ASN A 421 17.28 -17.96 21.27
CA ASN A 421 17.71 -18.99 22.19
C ASN A 421 16.75 -20.17 22.23
N TYR A 422 17.07 -21.21 21.50
CA TYR A 422 16.33 -22.47 21.46
C TYR A 422 16.88 -23.55 22.40
N SER A 423 17.85 -23.23 23.27
CA SER A 423 18.52 -24.20 24.12
C SER A 423 17.63 -24.84 25.19
N GLY A 424 16.60 -24.08 25.64
CA GLY A 424 15.60 -24.58 26.61
C GLY A 424 14.59 -25.58 26.02
N ILE A 425 14.55 -25.74 24.70
CA ILE A 425 13.58 -26.62 24.03
C ILE A 425 14.09 -28.07 24.08
N PRO A 426 13.31 -29.00 24.69
CA PRO A 426 13.71 -30.40 24.80
C PRO A 426 13.92 -31.04 23.42
N VAL A 427 15.07 -31.77 23.28
CA VAL A 427 15.39 -32.44 21.99
C VAL A 427 14.30 -33.40 21.56
N ALA A 428 13.62 -34.05 22.49
CA ALA A 428 12.55 -34.99 22.23
C ALA A 428 11.27 -34.39 21.60
N LEU A 429 11.14 -33.04 21.60
CA LEU A 429 10.00 -32.34 21.01
C LEU A 429 10.28 -31.77 19.62
N ARG A 430 11.51 -31.75 19.18
CA ARG A 430 11.95 -31.08 17.96
C ARG A 430 11.24 -31.59 16.69
N GLU A 431 10.89 -32.85 16.64
CA GLU A 431 10.18 -33.46 15.51
C GLU A 431 8.70 -33.03 15.43
N GLN A 432 8.14 -32.56 16.55
CA GLN A 432 6.74 -32.13 16.66
C GLN A 432 6.59 -30.61 16.62
N LEU A 433 7.73 -29.88 16.65
CA LEU A 433 7.76 -28.43 16.81
C LEU A 433 7.99 -27.74 15.47
N TYR A 434 7.09 -26.78 15.16
CA TYR A 434 7.12 -25.98 13.95
C TYR A 434 7.20 -24.50 14.31
N PHE A 435 8.27 -23.83 13.86
CA PHE A 435 8.36 -22.37 13.93
C PHE A 435 7.79 -21.76 12.65
N VAL A 436 6.89 -20.81 12.81
CA VAL A 436 6.26 -20.12 11.70
C VAL A 436 6.91 -18.75 11.54
N HIS A 437 7.31 -18.44 10.32
CA HIS A 437 7.99 -17.20 9.98
C HIS A 437 7.08 -16.35 9.07
N PRO A 438 6.88 -15.06 9.37
CA PRO A 438 6.08 -14.16 8.52
C PRO A 438 6.86 -13.66 7.28
N TYR A 439 8.09 -14.11 7.12
CA TYR A 439 8.99 -13.78 6.03
C TYR A 439 9.68 -15.03 5.53
N GLU A 440 10.75 -14.84 4.77
CA GLU A 440 11.64 -15.92 4.36
C GLU A 440 12.33 -16.59 5.55
N LEU A 441 12.72 -17.85 5.38
CA LEU A 441 13.48 -18.59 6.39
C LEU A 441 14.79 -17.86 6.76
N PRO A 442 15.29 -17.98 8.00
CA PRO A 442 16.41 -17.18 8.52
C PRO A 442 17.65 -17.15 7.64
N ASP A 443 18.05 -18.29 7.05
CA ASP A 443 19.24 -18.37 6.19
C ASP A 443 19.05 -17.61 4.87
N LYS A 444 17.87 -17.69 4.29
CA LYS A 444 17.52 -16.96 3.07
C LYS A 444 17.37 -15.47 3.37
N LEU A 445 16.67 -15.13 4.46
CA LEU A 445 16.50 -13.76 4.92
C LEU A 445 17.87 -13.07 5.16
N THR A 446 18.81 -13.76 5.81
CA THR A 446 20.16 -13.24 6.05
C THR A 446 20.88 -12.89 4.73
N ARG A 447 20.75 -13.73 3.71
CA ARG A 447 21.32 -13.47 2.37
C ARG A 447 20.64 -12.29 1.68
N LEU A 448 19.32 -12.19 1.75
CA LEU A 448 18.55 -11.07 1.19
C LEU A 448 18.92 -9.75 1.84
N LEU A 449 19.11 -9.74 3.16
CA LEU A 449 19.48 -8.54 3.91
C LEU A 449 20.99 -8.20 3.87
N ALA A 450 21.84 -9.03 3.27
CA ALA A 450 23.28 -8.82 3.24
C ALA A 450 23.67 -7.46 2.66
N ARG A 451 22.98 -7.01 1.58
CA ARG A 451 23.24 -5.72 0.93
C ARG A 451 22.90 -4.53 1.83
N SER A 452 21.76 -4.54 2.50
CA SER A 452 21.35 -3.49 3.43
C SER A 452 22.26 -3.48 4.68
N THR A 453 22.56 -4.65 5.22
CA THR A 453 23.51 -4.81 6.34
C THR A 453 24.90 -4.26 6.00
N GLY A 454 25.40 -4.51 4.78
CA GLY A 454 26.65 -3.94 4.30
C GLY A 454 26.61 -2.41 4.27
N TRP A 455 25.49 -1.82 3.83
CA TRP A 455 25.31 -0.37 3.85
C TRP A 455 25.26 0.19 5.27
N PHE A 456 24.53 -0.46 6.21
CA PHE A 456 24.48 -0.05 7.63
C PHE A 456 25.85 -0.04 8.28
N ARG A 457 26.66 -1.09 8.04
CA ARG A 457 28.04 -1.18 8.53
C ARG A 457 28.94 -0.10 7.95
N ALA A 458 28.85 0.13 6.64
CA ALA A 458 29.62 1.19 5.96
C ALA A 458 29.28 2.59 6.49
N LYS A 459 28.03 2.81 6.89
CA LYS A 459 27.56 4.06 7.49
C LYS A 459 27.74 4.13 9.02
N ARG A 460 28.21 3.07 9.66
CA ARG A 460 28.42 2.95 11.12
C ARG A 460 27.14 3.13 11.95
N ILE A 461 26.01 2.64 11.42
CA ILE A 461 24.70 2.70 12.08
C ILE A 461 24.09 1.30 12.30
N TYR A 462 24.86 0.24 12.07
CA TYR A 462 24.36 -1.14 12.21
C TYR A 462 24.00 -1.47 13.65
N ALA A 463 22.75 -1.84 13.90
CA ALA A 463 22.19 -2.30 15.16
C ALA A 463 21.69 -3.75 14.98
N PRO A 464 22.43 -4.77 15.41
CA PRO A 464 22.10 -6.18 15.15
C PRO A 464 20.76 -6.59 15.76
N ASP A 465 20.43 -6.10 16.96
CA ASP A 465 19.17 -6.41 17.66
C ASP A 465 17.94 -5.73 17.02
N GLU A 466 18.17 -4.67 16.26
CA GLU A 466 17.14 -3.90 15.56
C GLU A 466 17.22 -4.09 14.03
N ARG A 467 17.78 -5.19 13.57
CA ARG A 467 18.06 -5.46 12.15
C ARG A 467 16.83 -5.38 11.27
N GLU A 468 15.68 -5.86 11.75
CA GLU A 468 14.43 -5.84 11.02
C GLU A 468 13.92 -4.40 10.82
N VAL A 469 13.88 -3.63 11.88
CA VAL A 469 13.48 -2.21 11.85
C VAL A 469 14.35 -1.43 10.87
N GLN A 470 15.67 -1.64 10.93
CA GLN A 470 16.60 -1.00 9.99
C GLN A 470 16.35 -1.42 8.54
N ALA A 471 16.09 -2.71 8.31
CA ALA A 471 15.83 -3.25 6.98
C ALA A 471 14.52 -2.68 6.40
N ASN A 472 13.46 -2.63 7.19
CA ASN A 472 12.16 -2.08 6.79
C ASN A 472 12.27 -0.59 6.43
N ALA A 473 12.95 0.20 7.28
CA ALA A 473 13.19 1.62 7.00
C ALA A 473 14.00 1.81 5.71
N TYR A 474 15.06 1.03 5.51
CA TYR A 474 15.88 1.08 4.31
C TYR A 474 15.10 0.69 3.05
N PHE A 475 14.27 -0.35 3.13
CA PHE A 475 13.41 -0.78 2.03
C PHE A 475 12.42 0.30 1.63
N SER A 476 11.71 0.91 2.60
CA SER A 476 10.79 2.02 2.36
C SER A 476 11.47 3.15 1.58
N LEU A 477 12.67 3.54 2.00
CA LEU A 477 13.47 4.58 1.35
C LEU A 477 13.92 4.21 -0.07
N LYS A 478 14.31 2.96 -0.28
CA LYS A 478 14.71 2.46 -1.61
C LYS A 478 13.54 2.46 -2.58
N MET A 479 12.36 2.03 -2.13
CA MET A 479 11.14 2.05 -2.94
C MET A 479 10.73 3.49 -3.28
N ALA A 480 10.69 4.37 -2.28
CA ALA A 480 10.41 5.79 -2.51
C ALA A 480 11.40 6.44 -3.48
N GLY A 481 12.70 6.22 -3.26
CA GLY A 481 13.75 6.79 -4.12
C GLY A 481 13.76 6.25 -5.54
N GLY A 482 13.46 4.97 -5.70
CA GLY A 482 13.30 4.33 -7.01
C GLY A 482 12.11 4.90 -7.76
N SER A 483 10.94 4.93 -7.12
CA SER A 483 9.70 5.45 -7.72
C SER A 483 9.86 6.91 -8.16
N LEU A 484 10.43 7.77 -7.31
CA LEU A 484 10.62 9.18 -7.62
C LEU A 484 11.56 9.43 -8.82
N LYS A 485 12.50 8.54 -9.11
CA LYS A 485 13.34 8.63 -10.33
C LYS A 485 12.52 8.47 -11.61
N HIS A 486 11.41 7.77 -11.55
CA HIS A 486 10.53 7.55 -12.69
C HIS A 486 9.40 8.59 -12.82
N ILE A 487 9.21 9.43 -11.80
CA ILE A 487 8.25 10.53 -11.84
C ILE A 487 8.84 11.70 -12.64
N ARG A 488 8.39 11.87 -13.88
CA ARG A 488 8.89 12.89 -14.81
C ARG A 488 8.25 14.28 -14.59
N GLY A 489 8.22 14.76 -13.34
CA GLY A 489 7.71 16.10 -13.01
C GLY A 489 6.25 16.13 -12.51
N PHE A 490 5.52 15.04 -12.60
CA PHE A 490 4.17 14.90 -12.03
C PHE A 490 4.24 14.26 -10.66
N PHE A 491 4.38 15.09 -9.60
CA PHE A 491 4.42 14.61 -8.22
C PHE A 491 3.00 14.32 -7.72
N ASN A 492 2.35 13.37 -8.37
CA ASN A 492 1.04 12.85 -8.01
C ASN A 492 1.22 11.63 -7.09
N ARG A 493 0.42 11.53 -6.01
CA ARG A 493 0.57 10.48 -4.99
C ARG A 493 0.10 9.12 -5.47
N GLU A 494 -0.97 9.10 -6.27
CA GLU A 494 -1.48 7.87 -6.88
C GLU A 494 -0.42 7.29 -7.82
N TYR A 495 0.15 8.11 -8.69
CA TYR A 495 1.22 7.69 -9.59
C TYR A 495 2.47 7.22 -8.84
N PHE A 496 2.79 7.85 -7.71
CA PHE A 496 3.90 7.43 -6.86
C PHE A 496 3.70 6.02 -6.31
N ILE A 497 2.50 5.70 -5.81
CA ILE A 497 2.14 4.36 -5.33
C ILE A 497 2.19 3.34 -6.48
N GLU A 498 1.58 3.64 -7.61
CA GLU A 498 1.56 2.78 -8.80
C GLU A 498 2.98 2.43 -9.28
N ARG A 499 3.89 3.40 -9.22
CA ARG A 499 5.31 3.16 -9.54
C ARG A 499 5.99 2.27 -8.51
N ILE A 500 5.64 2.37 -7.24
CA ILE A 500 6.16 1.49 -6.18
C ILE A 500 5.64 0.06 -6.40
N GLU A 501 4.35 -0.11 -6.65
CA GLU A 501 3.73 -1.43 -6.92
C GLU A 501 4.42 -2.11 -8.10
N HIS A 502 4.57 -1.40 -9.21
CA HIS A 502 5.26 -1.92 -10.39
C HIS A 502 6.72 -2.32 -10.10
N MET A 503 7.44 -1.56 -9.26
CA MET A 503 8.81 -1.89 -8.85
C MET A 503 8.86 -3.13 -7.96
N VAL A 504 7.89 -3.32 -7.08
CA VAL A 504 7.78 -4.49 -6.21
C VAL A 504 7.52 -5.74 -7.04
N ASP A 505 6.63 -5.66 -8.03
CA ASP A 505 6.33 -6.76 -8.96
C ASP A 505 7.54 -7.19 -9.80
N LEU A 506 8.36 -6.23 -10.22
CA LEU A 506 9.60 -6.49 -10.97
C LEU A 506 10.78 -6.89 -10.08
N SER A 507 10.70 -6.65 -8.78
CA SER A 507 11.76 -6.97 -7.84
C SER A 507 11.72 -8.45 -7.52
N LEU A 508 12.77 -9.18 -7.88
CA LEU A 508 13.00 -10.55 -7.43
C LEU A 508 13.32 -10.64 -5.91
N ILE A 509 13.22 -9.52 -5.19
CA ILE A 509 13.35 -9.44 -3.74
C ILE A 509 11.94 -9.61 -3.15
N HIS A 510 11.34 -10.77 -3.31
CA HIS A 510 10.10 -11.14 -2.63
C HIS A 510 10.38 -11.38 -1.14
N ILE A 511 10.39 -10.30 -0.39
CA ILE A 511 10.15 -10.36 1.04
C ILE A 511 8.64 -10.21 1.17
N SER A 512 7.91 -11.32 1.18
CA SER A 512 6.45 -11.45 1.26
C SER A 512 5.64 -10.67 0.20
N GLU A 513 4.55 -11.24 -0.22
CA GLU A 513 3.60 -10.53 -1.09
C GLU A 513 3.14 -9.23 -0.43
N PRO A 514 3.07 -8.10 -1.18
CA PRO A 514 2.44 -6.90 -0.67
C PRO A 514 1.01 -7.25 -0.21
N THR A 515 0.59 -6.67 0.91
CA THR A 515 -0.69 -6.94 1.56
C THR A 515 -1.92 -6.52 0.74
N ARG A 516 -1.73 -6.00 -0.45
CA ARG A 516 -2.82 -5.85 -1.40
C ARG A 516 -3.14 -7.22 -1.98
N GLN A 517 -4.34 -7.72 -1.70
CA GLN A 517 -4.98 -8.65 -2.63
C GLN A 517 -4.86 -8.05 -4.01
N GLU A 518 -4.56 -8.87 -5.01
CA GLU A 518 -4.51 -8.45 -6.40
C GLU A 518 -5.72 -7.55 -6.66
N SER A 519 -5.46 -6.24 -6.61
CA SER A 519 -6.47 -5.32 -7.10
C SER A 519 -6.70 -5.74 -8.53
N ARG A 520 -7.94 -5.83 -8.96
CA ARG A 520 -8.42 -6.23 -10.29
C ARG A 520 -7.82 -5.41 -11.45
N SER A 521 -6.66 -4.79 -11.24
CA SER A 521 -5.98 -3.85 -12.15
C SER A 521 -4.67 -4.37 -12.74
N ARG A 522 -4.35 -5.67 -12.62
CA ARG A 522 -3.16 -6.23 -13.26
C ARG A 522 -3.51 -6.77 -14.64
N MET A 523 -2.86 -6.26 -15.68
CA MET A 523 -2.79 -7.00 -16.95
C MET A 523 -2.09 -8.34 -16.70
N PRO A 524 -2.65 -9.48 -17.10
CA PRO A 524 -1.91 -10.73 -17.11
C PRO A 524 -0.70 -10.56 -18.02
N SER A 525 0.49 -10.89 -17.56
CA SER A 525 1.73 -10.88 -18.38
C SER A 525 1.64 -11.74 -19.66
N SER A 526 0.61 -12.57 -19.77
CA SER A 526 0.26 -13.35 -20.94
C SER A 526 -0.42 -12.57 -22.07
N ALA A 527 -1.07 -11.43 -21.78
CA ALA A 527 -1.72 -10.62 -22.82
C ALA A 527 -0.70 -9.87 -23.71
N CYS A 528 0.49 -9.59 -23.17
CA CYS A 528 1.59 -8.94 -23.94
C CYS A 528 2.48 -9.92 -24.72
N LYS A 529 2.28 -11.23 -24.60
CA LYS A 529 3.12 -12.23 -25.30
C LYS A 529 2.56 -12.74 -26.63
N GLY A 530 1.41 -12.24 -27.07
CA GLY A 530 0.76 -12.68 -28.30
C GLY A 530 1.09 -11.82 -29.52
N GLY A 531 2.31 -11.88 -30.06
CA GLY A 531 2.60 -11.13 -31.29
C GLY A 531 4.05 -11.20 -31.76
N GLY A 532 4.69 -12.35 -31.68
CA GLY A 532 6.04 -12.55 -32.20
C GLY A 532 6.21 -13.93 -32.81
N GLY A 533 5.35 -14.27 -33.77
CA GLY A 533 5.40 -15.52 -34.53
C GLY A 533 5.90 -15.30 -35.95
N GLY A 534 7.14 -15.64 -36.20
CA GLY A 534 7.53 -16.40 -37.35
C GLY A 534 7.83 -15.68 -38.65
N GLY A 535 8.93 -16.01 -39.20
CA GLY A 535 9.32 -15.79 -40.55
C GLY A 535 10.80 -16.04 -40.69
N GLY A 536 11.22 -17.26 -40.47
CA GLY A 536 12.53 -17.72 -40.90
C GLY A 536 12.44 -18.20 -42.33
N GLY A 537 13.50 -18.07 -43.08
CA GLY A 537 13.70 -18.76 -44.31
C GLY A 537 14.62 -18.03 -45.29
N GLY A 538 15.78 -18.53 -45.44
CA GLY A 538 16.72 -18.21 -46.50
C GLY A 538 18.09 -17.86 -45.99
#